data_e85d4c8e48399cfb38f0c91bc1b64941
#
_entry.id   e85d4c8e48399cfb38f0c91bc1b64941
#
_cell.length_a   1.000
_cell.length_b   1.000
_cell.length_c   1.000
_cell.angle_alpha   90.00
_cell.angle_beta   90.00
_cell.angle_gamma   90.00
#
_symmetry.space_group_name_H-M   'P 1'
#
loop_
_entity.id
_entity.type
_entity.pdbx_description
1 polymer ?
#
loop_
_entity_poly.entity_id
_entity_poly.type
_entity_poly.pdbx_seq_one_letter_code
_entity_poly.pdbx_strand_id
1 'polypeptide(L)'
;MESIEKRILWVAERLFLEKGFSGTSTTEIAKAVGCNQALIHYYFRTKEKLFWDVFSPKMEQIVEYLDAPLEESRDFIDRIRHIIDFYFGMMSLDERLAPFIVAELIVHPSRWNFFRERFLQSEGSSQAFGKFEKMVQEEVEKGTIREIQAIDLLLDIMALCLSSFVVAPMGFGSSECDVTSRREYLERRKADITALVVNGLRKL
;
A
#
# COMPACT_ATOMS: atom_id res chain seq x y z
N MET A 1 -15.62 -15.13 -20.75
CA MET A 1 -16.47 -14.86 -19.56
C MET A 1 -15.56 -14.79 -18.34
N GLU A 2 -15.70 -13.75 -17.54
CA GLU A 2 -14.98 -13.61 -16.28
C GLU A 2 -15.44 -14.72 -15.30
N SER A 3 -14.50 -15.35 -14.59
CA SER A 3 -14.86 -16.41 -13.64
C SER A 3 -15.67 -15.85 -12.49
N ILE A 4 -16.58 -16.64 -11.92
CA ILE A 4 -17.38 -16.24 -10.76
C ILE A 4 -16.50 -15.87 -9.57
N GLU A 5 -15.37 -16.54 -9.41
CA GLU A 5 -14.36 -16.25 -8.39
C GLU A 5 -13.81 -14.83 -8.51
N LYS A 6 -13.40 -14.40 -9.72
CA LYS A 6 -12.94 -13.02 -9.96
C LYS A 6 -14.03 -12.00 -9.67
N ARG A 7 -15.29 -12.29 -10.03
CA ARG A 7 -16.42 -11.43 -9.69
C ARG A 7 -16.62 -11.30 -8.18
N ILE A 8 -16.47 -12.40 -7.43
CA ILE A 8 -16.55 -12.38 -5.97
C ILE A 8 -15.43 -11.49 -5.39
N LEU A 9 -14.19 -11.66 -5.83
CA LEU A 9 -13.06 -10.84 -5.39
C LEU A 9 -13.28 -9.36 -5.68
N TRP A 10 -13.71 -9.01 -6.88
CA TRP A 10 -13.99 -7.62 -7.26
C TRP A 10 -15.10 -6.98 -6.42
N VAL A 11 -16.21 -7.68 -6.20
CA VAL A 11 -17.32 -7.18 -5.36
C VAL A 11 -16.90 -7.10 -3.89
N ALA A 12 -16.15 -8.08 -3.40
CA ALA A 12 -15.65 -8.11 -2.03
C ALA A 12 -14.68 -6.93 -1.78
N GLU A 13 -13.75 -6.66 -2.71
CA GLU A 13 -12.86 -5.51 -2.62
C GLU A 13 -13.63 -4.21 -2.46
N ARG A 14 -14.60 -3.95 -3.34
CA ARG A 14 -15.42 -2.76 -3.27
C ARG A 14 -16.13 -2.61 -1.93
N LEU A 15 -16.77 -3.68 -1.45
CA LEU A 15 -17.49 -3.66 -0.17
C LEU A 15 -16.56 -3.49 1.04
N PHE A 16 -15.40 -4.13 1.02
CA PHE A 16 -14.41 -3.96 2.07
C PHE A 16 -13.87 -2.52 2.10
N LEU A 17 -13.59 -1.92 0.96
CA LEU A 17 -13.12 -0.53 0.88
C LEU A 17 -14.21 0.47 1.32
N GLU A 18 -15.49 0.17 1.07
CA GLU A 18 -16.62 1.04 1.43
C GLU A 18 -17.03 0.94 2.90
N LYS A 19 -17.04 -0.29 3.46
CA LYS A 19 -17.66 -0.59 4.77
C LYS A 19 -16.68 -1.15 5.79
N GLY A 20 -15.45 -1.37 5.42
CA GLY A 20 -14.46 -2.06 6.21
C GLY A 20 -14.70 -3.58 6.30
N PHE A 21 -13.74 -4.27 6.91
CA PHE A 21 -13.84 -5.70 7.13
C PHE A 21 -15.07 -6.05 8.01
N SER A 22 -15.23 -5.38 9.16
CA SER A 22 -16.28 -5.68 10.12
C SER A 22 -17.69 -5.37 9.58
N GLY A 23 -17.82 -4.30 8.78
CA GLY A 23 -19.10 -3.88 8.18
C GLY A 23 -19.55 -4.68 6.97
N THR A 24 -18.72 -5.59 6.45
CA THR A 24 -19.03 -6.40 5.26
C THR A 24 -19.32 -7.84 5.66
N SER A 25 -20.37 -8.45 5.12
CA SER A 25 -20.71 -9.87 5.33
C SER A 25 -20.60 -10.68 4.03
N THR A 26 -20.31 -11.99 4.16
CA THR A 26 -20.31 -12.92 3.01
C THR A 26 -21.68 -13.04 2.36
N THR A 27 -22.76 -12.89 3.13
CA THR A 27 -24.13 -12.86 2.61
C THR A 27 -24.37 -11.64 1.73
N GLU A 28 -23.88 -10.48 2.15
CA GLU A 28 -24.00 -9.25 1.38
C GLU A 28 -23.18 -9.32 0.07
N ILE A 29 -21.96 -9.87 0.13
CA ILE A 29 -21.14 -10.12 -1.04
C ILE A 29 -21.86 -11.05 -2.01
N ALA A 30 -22.41 -12.17 -1.53
CA ALA A 30 -23.16 -13.12 -2.35
C ALA A 30 -24.35 -12.46 -3.05
N LYS A 31 -25.13 -11.65 -2.32
CA LYS A 31 -26.24 -10.88 -2.88
C LYS A 31 -25.79 -9.91 -3.96
N ALA A 32 -24.70 -9.19 -3.74
CA ALA A 32 -24.17 -8.22 -4.69
C ALA A 32 -23.57 -8.88 -5.95
N VAL A 33 -23.01 -10.08 -5.83
CA VAL A 33 -22.53 -10.89 -6.96
C VAL A 33 -23.69 -11.54 -7.72
N GLY A 34 -24.83 -11.76 -7.07
CA GLY A 34 -25.95 -12.54 -7.61
C GLY A 34 -25.71 -14.05 -7.54
N CYS A 35 -25.06 -14.53 -6.46
CA CYS A 35 -24.79 -15.95 -6.23
C CYS A 35 -25.26 -16.41 -4.84
N ASN A 36 -25.18 -17.73 -4.60
CA ASN A 36 -25.47 -18.30 -3.28
C ASN A 36 -24.23 -18.10 -2.36
N GLN A 37 -24.48 -17.78 -1.08
CA GLN A 37 -23.44 -17.68 -0.05
C GLN A 37 -22.59 -18.97 0.05
N ALA A 38 -23.18 -20.13 -0.15
CA ALA A 38 -22.45 -21.40 -0.17
C ALA A 38 -21.30 -21.41 -1.22
N LEU A 39 -21.47 -20.69 -2.32
CA LEU A 39 -20.43 -20.57 -3.34
C LEU A 39 -19.23 -19.75 -2.85
N ILE A 40 -19.46 -18.71 -2.06
CA ILE A 40 -18.36 -17.95 -1.43
C ILE A 40 -17.60 -18.85 -0.44
N HIS A 41 -18.32 -19.62 0.37
CA HIS A 41 -17.69 -20.59 1.28
C HIS A 41 -16.95 -21.71 0.55
N TYR A 42 -17.43 -22.11 -0.62
CA TYR A 42 -16.74 -23.10 -1.44
C TYR A 42 -15.35 -22.59 -1.91
N TYR A 43 -15.27 -21.35 -2.42
CA TYR A 43 -14.02 -20.80 -2.92
C TYR A 43 -13.07 -20.33 -1.81
N PHE A 44 -13.60 -19.63 -0.82
CA PHE A 44 -12.78 -18.86 0.12
C PHE A 44 -12.79 -19.39 1.55
N ARG A 45 -13.70 -20.30 1.90
CA ARG A 45 -13.86 -20.91 3.24
C ARG A 45 -14.26 -19.91 4.33
N THR A 46 -13.46 -18.85 4.55
CA THR A 46 -13.70 -17.83 5.57
C THR A 46 -13.69 -16.42 4.97
N LYS A 47 -14.26 -15.47 5.69
CA LYS A 47 -14.23 -14.06 5.31
C LYS A 47 -12.81 -13.49 5.38
N GLU A 48 -12.02 -13.96 6.34
CA GLU A 48 -10.60 -13.59 6.50
C GLU A 48 -9.78 -14.03 5.29
N LYS A 49 -10.02 -15.27 4.81
CA LYS A 49 -9.33 -15.74 3.60
C LYS A 49 -9.75 -14.93 2.38
N LEU A 50 -11.05 -14.67 2.21
CA LEU A 50 -11.52 -13.81 1.12
C LEU A 50 -10.89 -12.42 1.18
N PHE A 51 -10.82 -11.83 2.37
CA PHE A 51 -10.17 -10.54 2.58
C PHE A 51 -8.69 -10.57 2.19
N TRP A 52 -7.98 -11.61 2.59
CA TRP A 52 -6.59 -11.81 2.20
C TRP A 52 -6.44 -11.96 0.69
N ASP A 53 -7.24 -12.81 0.07
CA ASP A 53 -7.17 -13.07 -1.38
C ASP A 53 -7.49 -11.81 -2.22
N VAL A 54 -8.26 -10.87 -1.65
CA VAL A 54 -8.51 -9.54 -2.26
C VAL A 54 -7.30 -8.64 -2.17
N PHE A 55 -6.62 -8.57 -1.03
CA PHE A 55 -5.59 -7.56 -0.79
C PHE A 55 -4.15 -8.07 -0.96
N SER A 56 -3.90 -9.39 -0.88
CA SER A 56 -2.55 -9.93 -1.06
C SER A 56 -1.91 -9.57 -2.41
N PRO A 57 -2.62 -9.54 -3.56
CA PRO A 57 -1.99 -9.15 -4.82
C PRO A 57 -1.45 -7.71 -4.82
N LYS A 58 -2.10 -6.79 -4.08
CA LYS A 58 -1.61 -5.41 -3.94
C LYS A 58 -0.33 -5.35 -3.10
N MET A 59 -0.24 -6.22 -2.10
CA MET A 59 0.95 -6.32 -1.26
C MET A 59 2.10 -6.99 -2.00
N GLU A 60 1.80 -8.02 -2.80
CA GLU A 60 2.78 -8.69 -3.66
C GLU A 60 3.40 -7.73 -4.66
N GLN A 61 2.61 -6.81 -5.23
CA GLN A 61 3.13 -5.75 -6.10
C GLN A 61 4.16 -4.85 -5.37
N ILE A 62 3.99 -4.58 -4.07
CA ILE A 62 4.96 -3.82 -3.28
C ILE A 62 6.27 -4.60 -3.18
N VAL A 63 6.20 -5.90 -2.90
CA VAL A 63 7.38 -6.78 -2.81
C VAL A 63 8.09 -6.86 -4.14
N GLU A 64 7.37 -7.15 -5.21
CA GLU A 64 7.91 -7.21 -6.58
C GLU A 64 8.60 -5.89 -6.94
N TYR A 65 8.02 -4.77 -6.55
CA TYR A 65 8.60 -3.47 -6.80
C TYR A 65 9.89 -3.24 -6.00
N LEU A 66 9.92 -3.65 -4.72
CA LEU A 66 11.12 -3.58 -3.90
C LEU A 66 12.22 -4.55 -4.37
N ASP A 67 11.83 -5.70 -4.94
CA ASP A 67 12.74 -6.73 -5.46
C ASP A 67 13.22 -6.44 -6.90
N ALA A 68 12.53 -5.56 -7.63
CA ALA A 68 12.87 -5.25 -9.02
C ALA A 68 14.32 -4.78 -9.14
N PRO A 69 15.10 -5.35 -10.08
CA PRO A 69 16.47 -4.93 -10.28
C PRO A 69 16.52 -3.44 -10.65
N LEU A 70 17.48 -2.72 -10.09
CA LEU A 70 17.81 -1.41 -10.60
C LEU A 70 18.36 -1.57 -12.01
N GLU A 71 17.86 -0.78 -12.96
CA GLU A 71 18.57 -0.61 -14.22
C GLU A 71 19.98 -0.11 -13.87
N GLU A 72 21.01 -0.68 -14.46
CA GLU A 72 22.43 -0.45 -14.12
C GLU A 72 22.87 1.03 -14.11
N SER A 73 22.04 1.91 -14.66
CA SER A 73 22.29 3.35 -14.75
C SER A 73 21.62 4.21 -13.66
N ARG A 74 20.82 3.62 -12.74
CA ARG A 74 20.09 4.39 -11.74
C ARG A 74 20.78 4.34 -10.38
N ASP A 75 21.01 5.53 -9.81
CA ASP A 75 21.58 5.66 -8.49
C ASP A 75 20.55 5.33 -7.36
N PHE A 76 21.03 5.25 -6.14
CA PHE A 76 20.21 4.98 -4.95
C PHE A 76 19.08 6.01 -4.77
N ILE A 77 19.36 7.28 -5.02
CA ILE A 77 18.36 8.37 -4.88
C ILE A 77 17.24 8.21 -5.90
N ASP A 78 17.56 7.80 -7.11
CA ASP A 78 16.55 7.48 -8.12
C ASP A 78 15.68 6.28 -7.70
N ARG A 79 16.27 5.28 -7.04
CA ARG A 79 15.50 4.17 -6.45
C ARG A 79 14.50 4.68 -5.40
N ILE A 80 14.93 5.56 -4.50
CA ILE A 80 14.04 6.17 -3.50
C ILE A 80 12.90 6.95 -4.16
N ARG A 81 13.19 7.74 -5.20
CA ARG A 81 12.17 8.45 -5.98
C ARG A 81 11.13 7.49 -6.57
N HIS A 82 11.58 6.38 -7.16
CA HIS A 82 10.69 5.38 -7.74
C HIS A 82 9.84 4.68 -6.69
N ILE A 83 10.37 4.38 -5.51
CA ILE A 83 9.60 3.82 -4.39
C ILE A 83 8.48 4.79 -3.99
N ILE A 84 8.78 6.09 -3.88
CA ILE A 84 7.78 7.12 -3.57
C ILE A 84 6.73 7.19 -4.68
N ASP A 85 7.14 7.23 -5.94
CA ASP A 85 6.25 7.28 -7.09
C ASP A 85 5.30 6.07 -7.13
N PHE A 86 5.83 4.88 -6.85
CA PHE A 86 5.04 3.65 -6.79
C PHE A 86 3.99 3.68 -5.67
N TYR A 87 4.41 3.98 -4.43
CA TYR A 87 3.49 4.05 -3.29
C TYR A 87 2.42 5.12 -3.49
N PHE A 88 2.82 6.29 -3.95
CA PHE A 88 1.90 7.38 -4.20
C PHE A 88 0.94 7.07 -5.35
N GLY A 89 1.45 6.46 -6.43
CA GLY A 89 0.65 6.00 -7.57
C GLY A 89 -0.39 4.97 -7.16
N MET A 90 -0.01 3.97 -6.36
CA MET A 90 -0.93 2.94 -5.87
C MET A 90 -2.09 3.54 -5.06
N MET A 91 -1.81 4.52 -4.18
CA MET A 91 -2.86 5.21 -3.42
C MET A 91 -3.73 6.12 -4.30
N SER A 92 -3.16 6.68 -5.38
CA SER A 92 -3.89 7.53 -6.33
C SER A 92 -4.86 6.76 -7.23
N LEU A 93 -4.62 5.46 -7.45
CA LEU A 93 -5.53 4.60 -8.25
C LEU A 93 -6.87 4.37 -7.54
N ASP A 94 -6.87 4.26 -6.23
CA ASP A 94 -8.08 4.20 -5.40
C ASP A 94 -7.83 4.91 -4.06
N GLU A 95 -8.31 6.13 -3.96
CA GLU A 95 -8.09 6.98 -2.78
C GLU A 95 -8.71 6.41 -1.49
N ARG A 96 -9.62 5.43 -1.61
CA ARG A 96 -10.19 4.72 -0.45
C ARG A 96 -9.17 3.76 0.19
N LEU A 97 -8.11 3.38 -0.56
CA LEU A 97 -7.12 2.42 -0.09
C LEU A 97 -6.35 2.95 1.12
N ALA A 98 -5.93 4.20 1.11
CA ALA A 98 -5.15 4.77 2.22
C ALA A 98 -5.95 4.88 3.53
N PRO A 99 -7.17 5.45 3.57
CA PRO A 99 -8.02 5.42 4.76
C PRO A 99 -8.34 4.00 5.23
N PHE A 100 -8.56 3.08 4.28
CA PHE A 100 -8.81 1.68 4.59
C PHE A 100 -7.60 1.00 5.26
N ILE A 101 -6.37 1.21 4.76
CA ILE A 101 -5.15 0.68 5.38
C ILE A 101 -5.04 1.18 6.83
N VAL A 102 -5.26 2.47 7.07
CA VAL A 102 -5.20 3.01 8.42
C VAL A 102 -6.28 2.39 9.31
N ALA A 103 -7.54 2.41 8.88
CA ALA A 103 -8.66 1.93 9.68
C ALA A 103 -8.59 0.41 9.96
N GLU A 104 -8.18 -0.39 8.97
CA GLU A 104 -8.30 -1.84 9.04
C GLU A 104 -7.01 -2.54 9.44
N LEU A 105 -5.86 -2.01 9.08
CA LEU A 105 -4.57 -2.63 9.39
C LEU A 105 -3.88 -1.97 10.58
N ILE A 106 -3.81 -0.64 10.63
CA ILE A 106 -3.05 0.07 11.68
C ILE A 106 -3.84 0.11 12.99
N VAL A 107 -5.15 0.39 12.95
CA VAL A 107 -5.99 0.55 14.15
C VAL A 107 -6.39 -0.79 14.76
N HIS A 108 -6.37 -1.90 14.02
CA HIS A 108 -6.78 -3.22 14.51
C HIS A 108 -5.61 -4.20 14.65
N PRO A 109 -5.04 -4.39 15.86
CA PRO A 109 -3.86 -5.21 16.09
C PRO A 109 -3.99 -6.66 15.60
N SER A 110 -5.18 -7.26 15.72
CA SER A 110 -5.41 -8.65 15.27
C SER A 110 -5.27 -8.80 13.75
N ARG A 111 -5.77 -7.84 12.99
CA ARG A 111 -5.63 -7.83 11.52
C ARG A 111 -4.20 -7.51 11.10
N TRP A 112 -3.54 -6.60 11.82
CA TRP A 112 -2.12 -6.34 11.62
C TRP A 112 -1.26 -7.59 11.84
N ASN A 113 -1.51 -8.35 12.92
CA ASN A 113 -0.78 -9.59 13.18
C ASN A 113 -1.00 -10.63 12.09
N PHE A 114 -2.24 -10.82 11.65
CA PHE A 114 -2.58 -11.71 10.53
C PHE A 114 -1.86 -11.31 9.23
N PHE A 115 -1.84 -10.01 8.92
CA PHE A 115 -1.12 -9.45 7.78
C PHE A 115 0.39 -9.67 7.91
N ARG A 116 0.95 -9.35 9.07
CA ARG A 116 2.38 -9.49 9.33
C ARG A 116 2.86 -10.94 9.17
N GLU A 117 2.13 -11.89 9.72
CA GLU A 117 2.50 -13.32 9.65
C GLU A 117 2.48 -13.84 8.22
N ARG A 118 1.52 -13.42 7.43
CA ARG A 118 1.37 -13.95 6.06
C ARG A 118 2.18 -13.20 5.02
N PHE A 119 2.38 -11.91 5.22
CA PHE A 119 3.05 -11.06 4.24
C PHE A 119 4.51 -10.80 4.62
N LEU A 120 4.76 -10.18 5.78
CA LEU A 120 6.13 -9.78 6.14
C LEU A 120 7.05 -10.97 6.43
N GLN A 121 6.49 -12.12 6.82
CA GLN A 121 7.25 -13.34 7.04
C GLN A 121 7.32 -14.26 5.82
N SER A 122 6.73 -13.87 4.68
CA SER A 122 6.88 -14.62 3.43
C SER A 122 8.33 -14.57 2.95
N GLU A 123 8.79 -15.63 2.31
CA GLU A 123 10.16 -15.72 1.78
C GLU A 123 10.45 -14.57 0.80
N GLY A 124 9.50 -14.27 -0.11
CA GLY A 124 9.63 -13.18 -1.07
C GLY A 124 9.78 -11.81 -0.40
N SER A 125 8.95 -11.50 0.61
CA SER A 125 9.05 -10.24 1.34
C SER A 125 10.37 -10.10 2.11
N SER A 126 10.78 -11.18 2.78
CA SER A 126 12.05 -11.21 3.52
C SER A 126 13.24 -11.01 2.59
N GLN A 127 13.22 -11.61 1.40
CA GLN A 127 14.28 -11.48 0.41
C GLN A 127 14.32 -10.06 -0.19
N ALA A 128 13.18 -9.51 -0.58
CA ALA A 128 13.09 -8.15 -1.13
C ALA A 128 13.55 -7.10 -0.12
N PHE A 129 13.10 -7.23 1.14
CA PHE A 129 13.53 -6.35 2.22
C PHE A 129 15.03 -6.47 2.49
N GLY A 130 15.58 -7.69 2.54
CA GLY A 130 17.02 -7.92 2.73
C GLY A 130 17.89 -7.30 1.64
N LYS A 131 17.44 -7.33 0.37
CA LYS A 131 18.12 -6.63 -0.73
C LYS A 131 18.09 -5.11 -0.55
N PHE A 132 16.94 -4.56 -0.15
CA PHE A 132 16.81 -3.13 0.13
C PHE A 132 17.67 -2.71 1.32
N GLU A 133 17.68 -3.48 2.40
CA GLU A 133 18.51 -3.25 3.59
C GLU A 133 19.99 -3.21 3.23
N LYS A 134 20.47 -4.18 2.44
CA LYS A 134 21.85 -4.23 1.96
C LYS A 134 22.18 -2.98 1.12
N MET A 135 21.28 -2.56 0.26
CA MET A 135 21.48 -1.35 -0.58
C MET A 135 21.61 -0.08 0.28
N VAL A 136 20.74 0.08 1.29
CA VAL A 136 20.82 1.22 2.23
C VAL A 136 22.13 1.18 3.00
N GLN A 137 22.54 0.00 3.50
CA GLN A 137 23.78 -0.16 4.25
C GLN A 137 25.00 0.21 3.41
N GLU A 138 25.06 -0.24 2.16
CA GLU A 138 26.16 0.10 1.24
C GLU A 138 26.30 1.61 1.03
N GLU A 139 25.17 2.33 0.91
CA GLU A 139 25.19 3.79 0.72
C GLU A 139 25.59 4.54 2.02
N VAL A 140 25.22 4.04 3.18
CA VAL A 140 25.67 4.54 4.48
C VAL A 140 27.21 4.36 4.61
N GLU A 141 27.72 3.17 4.28
CA GLU A 141 29.15 2.85 4.35
C GLU A 141 30.00 3.68 3.36
N LYS A 142 29.48 3.92 2.15
CA LYS A 142 30.08 4.85 1.17
C LYS A 142 30.04 6.31 1.64
N GLY A 143 29.20 6.61 2.62
CA GLY A 143 28.99 7.97 3.11
C GLY A 143 28.21 8.88 2.17
N THR A 144 27.48 8.32 1.20
CA THR A 144 26.62 9.05 0.27
C THR A 144 25.34 9.52 0.92
N ILE A 145 24.87 8.79 1.94
CA ILE A 145 23.73 9.15 2.78
C ILE A 145 24.11 9.15 4.26
N ARG A 146 23.28 9.79 5.09
CA ARG A 146 23.40 9.72 6.55
C ARG A 146 23.09 8.31 7.06
N GLU A 147 23.48 8.02 8.29
CA GLU A 147 23.09 6.80 8.99
C GLU A 147 21.57 6.74 9.15
N ILE A 148 20.97 5.65 8.69
CA ILE A 148 19.54 5.37 8.75
C ILE A 148 19.32 3.86 8.61
N GLN A 149 18.32 3.33 9.32
CA GLN A 149 17.88 1.97 9.13
C GLN A 149 16.94 1.88 7.92
N ALA A 150 17.06 0.83 7.11
CA ALA A 150 16.21 0.64 5.93
C ALA A 150 14.72 0.59 6.27
N ILE A 151 14.37 -0.01 7.41
CA ILE A 151 12.98 -0.08 7.87
C ILE A 151 12.43 1.31 8.20
N ASP A 152 13.22 2.17 8.86
CA ASP A 152 12.80 3.52 9.21
C ASP A 152 12.59 4.36 7.95
N LEU A 153 13.47 4.23 6.95
CA LEU A 153 13.32 4.90 5.66
C LEU A 153 12.02 4.49 4.94
N LEU A 154 11.70 3.19 4.91
CA LEU A 154 10.44 2.71 4.32
C LEU A 154 9.23 3.21 5.09
N LEU A 155 9.26 3.18 6.42
CA LEU A 155 8.17 3.67 7.27
C LEU A 155 7.95 5.17 7.08
N ASP A 156 9.01 5.97 6.98
CA ASP A 156 8.93 7.40 6.69
C ASP A 156 8.26 7.66 5.33
N ILE A 157 8.68 6.95 4.28
CA ILE A 157 8.07 7.06 2.95
C ILE A 157 6.59 6.69 3.01
N MET A 158 6.26 5.54 3.61
CA MET A 158 4.87 5.07 3.71
C MET A 158 3.99 6.05 4.48
N ALA A 159 4.45 6.54 5.64
CA ALA A 159 3.70 7.47 6.48
C ALA A 159 3.44 8.79 5.76
N LEU A 160 4.45 9.35 5.09
CA LEU A 160 4.32 10.60 4.32
C LEU A 160 3.35 10.43 3.15
N CYS A 161 3.44 9.33 2.40
CA CYS A 161 2.51 9.04 1.30
C CYS A 161 1.08 8.87 1.81
N LEU A 162 0.86 8.03 2.83
CA LEU A 162 -0.47 7.80 3.42
C LEU A 162 -1.10 9.09 3.93
N SER A 163 -0.33 9.97 4.58
CA SER A 163 -0.83 11.23 5.13
C SER A 163 -1.49 12.12 4.09
N SER A 164 -1.02 12.05 2.83
CA SER A 164 -1.54 12.86 1.73
C SER A 164 -2.98 12.48 1.33
N PHE A 165 -3.39 11.24 1.58
CA PHE A 165 -4.73 10.73 1.25
C PHE A 165 -5.66 10.66 2.48
N VAL A 166 -5.12 10.55 3.68
CA VAL A 166 -5.91 10.43 4.93
C VAL A 166 -6.16 11.80 5.55
N VAL A 167 -5.13 12.64 5.63
CA VAL A 167 -5.19 13.91 6.36
C VAL A 167 -5.64 15.06 5.45
N ALA A 168 -5.25 15.05 4.19
CA ALA A 168 -5.57 16.12 3.26
C ALA A 168 -7.07 16.44 3.15
N PRO A 169 -7.98 15.46 3.09
CA PRO A 169 -9.42 15.72 3.08
C PRO A 169 -9.92 16.48 4.32
N MET A 170 -9.20 16.41 5.45
CA MET A 170 -9.56 17.12 6.70
C MET A 170 -9.20 18.61 6.64
N GLY A 171 -8.18 18.98 5.85
CA GLY A 171 -7.69 20.37 5.74
C GLY A 171 -8.33 21.19 4.60
N PHE A 172 -8.85 20.52 3.58
CA PHE A 172 -9.52 21.14 2.46
C PHE A 172 -11.01 20.89 2.64
N GLY A 173 -11.75 21.86 3.18
CA GLY A 173 -13.17 21.76 3.49
C GLY A 173 -13.98 21.02 2.40
N SER A 174 -14.89 20.21 2.84
CA SER A 174 -15.59 19.14 2.13
C SER A 174 -16.53 19.57 0.99
N SER A 175 -16.54 20.81 0.54
CA SER A 175 -17.60 21.26 -0.35
C SER A 175 -17.22 21.69 -1.77
N GLU A 176 -15.97 21.96 -2.10
CA GLU A 176 -15.64 22.52 -3.44
C GLU A 176 -14.20 22.23 -3.93
N CYS A 177 -13.57 21.12 -3.53
CA CYS A 177 -12.31 20.78 -4.17
C CYS A 177 -12.60 20.15 -5.54
N ASP A 178 -12.55 20.96 -6.58
CA ASP A 178 -12.56 20.53 -7.96
C ASP A 178 -11.49 19.44 -8.17
N VAL A 179 -11.81 18.44 -8.98
CA VAL A 179 -10.92 17.31 -9.33
C VAL A 179 -9.55 17.83 -9.81
N THR A 180 -9.51 18.95 -10.49
CA THR A 180 -8.29 19.60 -10.97
C THR A 180 -7.42 20.08 -9.80
N SER A 181 -8.01 20.79 -8.85
CA SER A 181 -7.31 21.27 -7.63
C SER A 181 -6.79 20.13 -6.77
N ARG A 182 -7.53 19.00 -6.73
CA ARG A 182 -7.08 17.81 -6.01
C ARG A 182 -5.88 17.14 -6.69
N ARG A 183 -5.92 17.02 -8.01
CA ARG A 183 -4.81 16.45 -8.79
C ARG A 183 -3.56 17.31 -8.64
N GLU A 184 -3.68 18.62 -8.78
CA GLU A 184 -2.57 19.56 -8.58
C GLU A 184 -2.00 19.47 -7.16
N TYR A 185 -2.86 19.35 -6.15
CA TYR A 185 -2.45 19.13 -4.78
C TYR A 185 -1.63 17.84 -4.64
N LEU A 186 -2.11 16.71 -5.17
CA LEU A 186 -1.44 15.43 -5.06
C LEU A 186 -0.07 15.43 -5.79
N GLU A 187 0.03 16.04 -6.98
CA GLU A 187 1.31 16.16 -7.69
C GLU A 187 2.31 17.03 -6.92
N ARG A 188 1.87 18.19 -6.41
CA ARG A 188 2.71 19.04 -5.55
C ARG A 188 3.15 18.28 -4.30
N ARG A 189 2.23 17.58 -3.65
CA ARG A 189 2.49 16.85 -2.42
C ARG A 189 3.50 15.73 -2.63
N LYS A 190 3.40 15.01 -3.75
CA LYS A 190 4.38 14.00 -4.14
C LYS A 190 5.78 14.60 -4.32
N ALA A 191 5.87 15.74 -5.01
CA ALA A 191 7.14 16.43 -5.19
C ALA A 191 7.75 16.89 -3.86
N ASP A 192 6.94 17.43 -2.94
CA ASP A 192 7.36 17.86 -1.60
C ASP A 192 7.87 16.67 -0.76
N ILE A 193 7.16 15.55 -0.79
CA ILE A 193 7.57 14.31 -0.09
C ILE A 193 8.91 13.82 -0.63
N THR A 194 9.03 13.77 -1.96
CA THR A 194 10.28 13.36 -2.61
C THR A 194 11.44 14.25 -2.19
N ALA A 195 11.24 15.56 -2.22
CA ALA A 195 12.26 16.51 -1.79
C ALA A 195 12.61 16.35 -0.31
N LEU A 196 11.63 16.16 0.55
CA LEU A 196 11.82 15.97 2.00
C LEU A 196 12.65 14.71 2.29
N VAL A 197 12.27 13.57 1.71
CA VAL A 197 12.97 12.29 1.91
C VAL A 197 14.40 12.39 1.36
N VAL A 198 14.58 12.82 0.11
CA VAL A 198 15.89 12.90 -0.54
C VAL A 198 16.82 13.86 0.20
N ASN A 199 16.33 15.03 0.61
CA ASN A 199 17.14 15.99 1.37
C ASN A 199 17.44 15.46 2.79
N GLY A 200 16.49 14.73 3.41
CA GLY A 200 16.68 14.11 4.71
C GLY A 200 17.72 12.98 4.70
N LEU A 201 18.06 12.42 3.55
CA LEU A 201 19.11 11.41 3.40
C LEU A 201 20.52 12.00 3.28
N ARG A 202 20.64 13.29 2.96
CA ARG A 202 21.97 13.93 2.80
C ARG A 202 22.69 13.99 4.15
N LYS A 203 24.01 13.80 4.12
CA LYS A 203 24.86 14.14 5.26
C LYS A 203 24.80 15.66 5.48
N LEU A 204 24.62 16.04 6.75
CA LEU A 204 24.77 17.44 7.19
C LEU A 204 26.24 17.84 7.20
#